data_0e94ee33a28945ddc0ccf18b552d0eee
#
_entry.id   0e94ee33a28945ddc0ccf18b552d0eee
#
_cell.length_a   1.000
_cell.length_b   1.000
_cell.length_c   1.000
_cell.angle_alpha   90.00
_cell.angle_beta   90.00
_cell.angle_gamma   90.00
#
_symmetry.space_group_name_H-M   'P 1'
#
loop_
_entity.id
_entity.type
_entity.pdbx_description
1 polymer ?
#
loop_
_entity_poly.entity_id
_entity_poly.type
_entity_poly.pdbx_seq_one_letter_code
_entity_poly.pdbx_strand_id
1 'polypeptide(L)'
;MDAFVKSFATYRTIAKAYVLSTSLTVDSLERETSTVTVKGTDIGHSNTGNWLIVDGRIYQITAVKPQTDRTLLTLGSPLDAFSRPIELEAQHDGQSIGGFIADQLQAHWVECSDLAYAITYLDVSNYDTSKYTPPELDTKGCFELPDYCRLMRKSFRVAVRFEDAGDRLRCSIIKAPPVKRQISFDDGHSQIQSVDYSAAGVAKITALQDVDTGEVDADGNAITERHRTTWYLAEDGSVSQSIPARRAQGSWTTISVGDDDDVETKVIEEFAKSKSSHKLEFWSDRDLAVHDDCTFLVYGELLQSYISYKRKASTDKRFYYKSGELATTATEKLRGVKK
;
A
#
# COMPACT_ATOMS: atom_id res chain seq x y z
N MET A 1 30.49 6.49 -1.35
CA MET A 1 29.70 5.28 -1.71
C MET A 1 29.46 5.31 -3.20
N ASP A 2 29.56 4.17 -3.89
CA ASP A 2 29.34 4.09 -5.33
C ASP A 2 27.90 3.70 -5.63
N ALA A 3 27.38 4.23 -6.74
CA ALA A 3 26.13 3.79 -7.37
C ALA A 3 26.43 3.28 -8.78
N PHE A 4 25.68 2.28 -9.22
CA PHE A 4 25.81 1.67 -10.53
C PHE A 4 24.52 1.84 -11.31
N VAL A 5 24.60 2.34 -12.53
CA VAL A 5 23.47 2.38 -13.46
C VAL A 5 23.51 1.15 -14.32
N LYS A 6 22.41 0.39 -14.33
CA LYS A 6 22.22 -0.76 -15.22
C LYS A 6 21.16 -0.46 -16.27
N SER A 7 21.41 -0.89 -17.50
CA SER A 7 20.48 -0.76 -18.61
C SER A 7 19.18 -1.50 -18.32
N PHE A 8 18.04 -0.86 -18.52
CA PHE A 8 16.74 -1.54 -18.46
C PHE A 8 16.59 -2.62 -19.54
N ALA A 9 17.15 -2.41 -20.71
CA ALA A 9 17.04 -3.36 -21.81
C ALA A 9 17.87 -4.65 -21.62
N THR A 10 19.07 -4.54 -21.01
CA THR A 10 20.05 -5.65 -21.00
C THR A 10 20.56 -6.03 -19.61
N TYR A 11 20.21 -5.29 -18.59
CA TYR A 11 20.69 -5.39 -17.20
C TYR A 11 22.22 -5.29 -17.02
N ARG A 12 22.93 -4.81 -18.05
CA ARG A 12 24.37 -4.57 -17.97
C ARG A 12 24.67 -3.22 -17.35
N THR A 13 25.74 -3.14 -16.57
CA THR A 13 26.22 -1.87 -16.03
C THR A 13 26.68 -0.96 -17.16
N ILE A 14 26.11 0.23 -17.25
CA ILE A 14 26.38 1.23 -18.29
C ILE A 14 27.05 2.49 -17.73
N ALA A 15 26.90 2.75 -16.42
CA ALA A 15 27.57 3.86 -15.77
C ALA A 15 27.84 3.57 -14.29
N LYS A 16 28.82 4.27 -13.73
CA LYS A 16 29.16 4.30 -12.31
C LYS A 16 29.25 5.76 -11.86
N ALA A 17 28.71 6.06 -10.69
CA ALA A 17 28.77 7.40 -10.14
C ALA A 17 29.12 7.38 -8.64
N TYR A 18 29.76 8.45 -8.19
CA TYR A 18 30.03 8.65 -6.78
C TYR A 18 28.85 9.37 -6.09
N VAL A 19 28.32 8.75 -5.06
CA VAL A 19 27.15 9.27 -4.32
C VAL A 19 27.60 10.30 -3.30
N LEU A 20 26.99 11.49 -3.36
CA LEU A 20 27.18 12.58 -2.41
C LEU A 20 26.19 12.51 -1.26
N SER A 21 24.92 12.26 -1.56
CA SER A 21 23.86 12.11 -0.55
C SER A 21 22.74 11.23 -1.05
N THR A 22 22.02 10.61 -0.11
CA THR A 22 20.83 9.78 -0.41
C THR A 22 19.71 10.07 0.55
N SER A 23 18.48 9.93 0.06
CA SER A 23 17.25 9.81 0.83
C SER A 23 16.43 8.68 0.21
N LEU A 24 16.62 7.46 0.72
CA LEU A 24 16.12 6.23 0.10
C LEU A 24 14.90 5.71 0.84
N THR A 25 13.78 5.55 0.16
CA THR A 25 12.67 4.72 0.62
C THR A 25 13.16 3.28 0.63
N VAL A 26 13.27 2.72 1.83
CA VAL A 26 13.73 1.35 2.03
C VAL A 26 12.60 0.39 1.74
N ASP A 27 11.40 0.77 2.18
CA ASP A 27 10.18 -0.01 2.02
C ASP A 27 8.95 0.88 2.25
N SER A 28 7.84 0.62 1.55
CA SER A 28 6.60 1.41 1.68
C SER A 28 5.40 0.61 1.19
N LEU A 29 4.23 0.89 1.79
CA LEU A 29 2.93 0.41 1.33
C LEU A 29 2.33 1.29 0.23
N GLU A 30 2.85 2.52 0.07
CA GLU A 30 2.41 3.48 -0.94
C GLU A 30 3.48 3.67 -2.02
N ARG A 31 3.08 4.35 -3.11
CA ARG A 31 4.03 4.82 -4.12
C ARG A 31 4.80 6.00 -3.54
N GLU A 32 6.08 5.80 -3.33
CA GLU A 32 6.98 6.80 -2.75
C GLU A 32 8.22 6.96 -3.63
N THR A 33 8.80 8.14 -3.63
CA THR A 33 10.02 8.44 -4.35
C THR A 33 11.22 8.51 -3.43
N SER A 34 12.38 8.15 -3.97
CA SER A 34 13.70 8.30 -3.35
C SER A 34 14.52 9.33 -4.11
N THR A 35 15.53 9.88 -3.47
CA THR A 35 16.46 10.79 -4.13
C THR A 35 17.90 10.41 -3.87
N VAL A 36 18.73 10.57 -4.89
CA VAL A 36 20.18 10.38 -4.82
C VAL A 36 20.86 11.55 -5.52
N THR A 37 21.82 12.16 -4.84
CA THR A 37 22.71 13.15 -5.46
C THR A 37 24.04 12.49 -5.77
N VAL A 38 24.46 12.51 -7.00
CA VAL A 38 25.76 12.00 -7.46
C VAL A 38 26.68 13.13 -7.91
N LYS A 39 27.99 12.90 -7.81
CA LYS A 39 29.01 13.85 -8.24
C LYS A 39 29.07 13.86 -9.77
N GLY A 40 29.22 15.07 -10.35
CA GLY A 40 29.38 15.25 -11.80
C GLY A 40 28.07 15.13 -12.58
N THR A 41 28.19 15.06 -13.89
CA THR A 41 27.07 15.03 -14.85
C THR A 41 27.09 13.77 -15.72
N ASP A 42 27.81 12.74 -15.30
CA ASP A 42 27.97 11.48 -16.08
C ASP A 42 26.66 10.70 -16.25
N ILE A 43 25.70 10.94 -15.36
CA ILE A 43 24.36 10.41 -15.48
C ILE A 43 23.45 11.49 -16.07
N GLY A 44 23.20 11.40 -17.37
CA GLY A 44 22.34 12.32 -18.11
C GLY A 44 20.89 11.83 -18.27
N HIS A 45 20.06 12.61 -18.98
CA HIS A 45 18.64 12.29 -19.22
C HIS A 45 18.42 10.94 -19.93
N SER A 46 19.38 10.46 -20.71
CA SER A 46 19.32 9.14 -21.37
C SER A 46 19.30 7.97 -20.38
N ASN A 47 19.57 8.21 -19.10
CA ASN A 47 19.51 7.18 -18.06
C ASN A 47 18.14 7.08 -17.38
N THR A 48 17.17 7.93 -17.73
CA THR A 48 15.78 7.79 -17.26
C THR A 48 15.21 6.46 -17.72
N GLY A 49 14.52 5.75 -16.83
CA GLY A 49 14.00 4.39 -17.06
C GLY A 49 14.97 3.26 -16.70
N ASN A 50 16.27 3.53 -16.61
CA ASN A 50 17.27 2.55 -16.22
C ASN A 50 17.25 2.25 -14.72
N TRP A 51 17.93 1.18 -14.31
CA TRP A 51 18.09 0.80 -12.92
C TRP A 51 19.24 1.55 -12.25
N LEU A 52 19.06 1.93 -11.00
CA LEU A 52 20.13 2.42 -10.14
C LEU A 52 20.32 1.44 -8.99
N ILE A 53 21.53 0.93 -8.84
CA ILE A 53 21.93 0.12 -7.69
C ILE A 53 22.70 1.03 -6.72
N VAL A 54 22.17 1.23 -5.53
CA VAL A 54 22.77 2.07 -4.50
C VAL A 54 22.46 1.49 -3.11
N ASP A 55 23.44 1.46 -2.23
CA ASP A 55 23.35 0.87 -0.87
C ASP A 55 22.80 -0.57 -0.87
N GLY A 56 23.22 -1.38 -1.88
CA GLY A 56 22.75 -2.76 -2.07
C GLY A 56 21.28 -2.90 -2.48
N ARG A 57 20.63 -1.82 -2.87
CA ARG A 57 19.22 -1.77 -3.27
C ARG A 57 19.09 -1.35 -4.72
N ILE A 58 18.03 -1.82 -5.35
CA ILE A 58 17.70 -1.45 -6.73
C ILE A 58 16.53 -0.47 -6.75
N TYR A 59 16.60 0.49 -7.66
CA TYR A 59 15.58 1.50 -7.93
C TYR A 59 15.46 1.75 -9.42
N GLN A 60 14.34 2.27 -9.89
CA GLN A 60 14.21 2.80 -11.24
C GLN A 60 14.49 4.31 -11.23
N ILE A 61 15.32 4.80 -12.15
CA ILE A 61 15.54 6.23 -12.35
C ILE A 61 14.31 6.82 -13.05
N THR A 62 13.54 7.64 -12.34
CA THR A 62 12.32 8.27 -12.90
C THR A 62 12.57 9.68 -13.40
N ALA A 63 13.56 10.40 -12.84
CA ALA A 63 13.97 11.68 -13.34
C ALA A 63 15.46 11.95 -13.07
N VAL A 64 16.07 12.73 -13.95
CA VAL A 64 17.48 13.17 -13.88
C VAL A 64 17.52 14.69 -13.99
N LYS A 65 18.08 15.35 -12.97
CA LYS A 65 18.24 16.81 -12.93
C LYS A 65 19.72 17.18 -12.78
N PRO A 66 20.45 17.40 -13.90
CA PRO A 66 21.83 17.86 -13.85
C PRO A 66 21.94 19.26 -13.22
N GLN A 67 23.02 19.47 -12.48
CA GLN A 67 23.46 20.75 -11.92
C GLN A 67 24.92 20.97 -12.32
N THR A 68 25.53 22.07 -11.94
CA THR A 68 26.88 22.43 -12.40
C THR A 68 27.95 21.38 -12.08
N ASP A 69 27.93 20.79 -10.88
CA ASP A 69 28.95 19.87 -10.35
C ASP A 69 28.39 18.52 -9.85
N ARG A 70 27.08 18.36 -9.96
CA ARG A 70 26.34 17.20 -9.43
C ARG A 70 25.09 16.95 -10.22
N THR A 71 24.52 15.77 -10.05
CA THR A 71 23.23 15.40 -10.63
C THR A 71 22.30 14.89 -9.55
N LEU A 72 21.09 15.42 -9.50
CA LEU A 72 20.02 14.91 -8.64
C LEU A 72 19.21 13.88 -9.43
N LEU A 73 19.11 12.67 -8.89
CA LEU A 73 18.30 11.58 -9.42
C LEU A 73 17.04 11.43 -8.55
N THR A 74 15.88 11.35 -9.19
CA THR A 74 14.65 10.90 -8.56
C THR A 74 14.44 9.44 -8.92
N LEU A 75 14.09 8.64 -7.93
CA LEU A 75 14.00 7.19 -8.05
C LEU A 75 12.62 6.71 -7.63
N GLY A 76 12.07 5.78 -8.40
CA GLY A 76 10.87 5.01 -8.07
C GLY A 76 11.21 3.61 -7.56
N SER A 77 10.20 2.94 -7.04
CA SER A 77 10.29 1.51 -6.71
C SER A 77 10.58 0.69 -7.97
N PRO A 78 11.34 -0.40 -7.91
CA PRO A 78 11.48 -1.32 -9.04
C PRO A 78 10.13 -1.85 -9.54
N LEU A 79 9.17 -1.99 -8.66
CA LEU A 79 7.81 -2.43 -9.00
C LEU A 79 7.13 -1.46 -9.98
N ASP A 80 7.45 -0.15 -9.94
CA ASP A 80 6.86 0.86 -10.83
C ASP A 80 7.28 0.67 -12.31
N ALA A 81 8.37 -0.05 -12.57
CA ALA A 81 8.78 -0.40 -13.92
C ALA A 81 7.77 -1.32 -14.65
N PHE A 82 6.88 -1.96 -13.89
CA PHE A 82 5.84 -2.87 -14.38
C PHE A 82 4.47 -2.19 -14.50
N SER A 83 4.42 -0.85 -14.66
CA SER A 83 3.18 -0.05 -14.61
C SER A 83 2.42 0.04 -15.94
N ARG A 84 2.77 -0.73 -16.98
CA ARG A 84 1.93 -0.75 -18.17
C ARG A 84 0.57 -1.42 -17.87
N PRO A 85 -0.53 -0.93 -18.46
CA PRO A 85 -1.81 -1.61 -18.38
C PRO A 85 -1.75 -3.00 -19.00
N ILE A 86 -2.26 -3.99 -18.30
CA ILE A 86 -2.35 -5.39 -18.76
C ILE A 86 -3.76 -5.92 -18.57
N GLU A 87 -4.19 -6.85 -19.41
CA GLU A 87 -5.29 -7.74 -19.08
C GLU A 87 -4.76 -8.79 -18.11
N LEU A 88 -5.46 -9.01 -17.01
CA LEU A 88 -5.05 -10.03 -16.06
C LEU A 88 -5.39 -11.41 -16.60
N GLU A 89 -4.41 -12.29 -16.58
CA GLU A 89 -4.64 -13.72 -16.83
C GLU A 89 -5.64 -14.29 -15.81
N ALA A 90 -6.36 -15.32 -16.23
CA ALA A 90 -7.34 -15.95 -15.37
C ALA A 90 -6.70 -16.53 -14.10
N GLN A 91 -7.41 -16.43 -13.00
CA GLN A 91 -7.01 -17.09 -11.76
C GLN A 91 -7.26 -18.60 -11.85
N HIS A 92 -6.36 -19.37 -11.25
CA HIS A 92 -6.52 -20.81 -11.15
C HIS A 92 -7.03 -21.21 -9.77
N ASP A 93 -7.91 -22.20 -9.70
CA ASP A 93 -8.45 -22.71 -8.44
C ASP A 93 -7.32 -23.14 -7.49
N GLY A 94 -7.41 -22.65 -6.25
CA GLY A 94 -6.40 -22.95 -5.21
C GLY A 94 -5.08 -22.20 -5.34
N GLN A 95 -4.96 -21.29 -6.29
CA GLN A 95 -3.78 -20.45 -6.46
C GLN A 95 -3.64 -19.46 -5.30
N SER A 96 -2.41 -19.31 -4.78
CA SER A 96 -2.12 -18.25 -3.80
C SER A 96 -2.06 -16.88 -4.48
N ILE A 97 -2.23 -15.80 -3.68
CA ILE A 97 -2.06 -14.43 -4.17
C ILE A 97 -0.68 -14.23 -4.79
N GLY A 98 0.37 -14.77 -4.13
CA GLY A 98 1.73 -14.69 -4.65
C GLY A 98 1.91 -15.49 -5.93
N GLY A 99 1.26 -16.65 -6.07
CA GLY A 99 1.22 -17.43 -7.30
C GLY A 99 0.59 -16.65 -8.44
N PHE A 100 -0.55 -16.02 -8.20
CA PHE A 100 -1.19 -15.17 -9.19
C PHE A 100 -0.30 -14.00 -9.66
N ILE A 101 0.35 -13.28 -8.73
CA ILE A 101 1.28 -12.20 -9.08
C ILE A 101 2.46 -12.73 -9.90
N ALA A 102 3.00 -13.91 -9.54
CA ALA A 102 4.12 -14.51 -10.27
C ALA A 102 3.72 -14.85 -11.72
N ASP A 103 2.53 -15.41 -11.93
CA ASP A 103 2.03 -15.75 -13.26
C ASP A 103 1.82 -14.50 -14.12
N GLN A 104 1.28 -13.39 -13.52
CA GLN A 104 1.16 -12.13 -14.24
C GLN A 104 2.54 -11.58 -14.67
N LEU A 105 3.54 -11.62 -13.77
CA LEU A 105 4.90 -11.19 -14.11
C LEU A 105 5.51 -12.07 -15.20
N GLN A 106 5.32 -13.39 -15.10
CA GLN A 106 5.84 -14.34 -16.08
C GLN A 106 5.22 -14.11 -17.45
N ALA A 107 3.89 -14.10 -17.54
CA ALA A 107 3.16 -13.98 -18.80
C ALA A 107 3.41 -12.64 -19.52
N HIS A 108 3.40 -11.54 -18.77
CA HIS A 108 3.43 -10.20 -19.38
C HIS A 108 4.83 -9.60 -19.53
N TRP A 109 5.83 -10.05 -18.78
CA TRP A 109 7.17 -9.45 -18.81
C TRP A 109 8.31 -10.44 -19.08
N VAL A 110 8.18 -11.71 -18.73
CA VAL A 110 9.25 -12.70 -18.98
C VAL A 110 9.01 -13.43 -20.30
N GLU A 111 7.84 -14.02 -20.48
CA GLU A 111 7.42 -14.82 -21.64
C GLU A 111 6.60 -13.99 -22.65
N CYS A 112 6.65 -12.67 -22.52
CA CYS A 112 5.91 -11.76 -23.39
C CYS A 112 6.27 -11.98 -24.86
N SER A 113 5.26 -12.16 -25.71
CA SER A 113 5.43 -12.32 -27.16
C SER A 113 5.97 -11.06 -27.84
N ASP A 114 5.72 -9.88 -27.26
CA ASP A 114 6.29 -8.61 -27.69
C ASP A 114 7.66 -8.41 -27.02
N LEU A 115 8.71 -8.71 -27.79
CA LEU A 115 10.10 -8.63 -27.33
C LEU A 115 10.53 -7.20 -26.91
N ALA A 116 9.80 -6.17 -27.34
CA ALA A 116 10.06 -4.79 -26.91
C ALA A 116 9.76 -4.58 -25.40
N TYR A 117 8.91 -5.43 -24.83
CA TYR A 117 8.52 -5.37 -23.43
C TYR A 117 9.05 -6.54 -22.58
N ALA A 118 9.67 -7.53 -23.22
CA ALA A 118 10.22 -8.68 -22.53
C ALA A 118 11.43 -8.30 -21.67
N ILE A 119 11.42 -8.72 -20.40
CA ILE A 119 12.52 -8.53 -19.43
C ILE A 119 13.19 -9.89 -19.20
N THR A 120 14.03 -10.30 -20.14
CA THR A 120 14.61 -11.66 -20.17
C THR A 120 15.57 -11.96 -19.00
N TYR A 121 16.02 -10.92 -18.30
CA TYR A 121 16.88 -11.04 -17.10
C TYR A 121 16.09 -11.05 -15.79
N LEU A 122 14.74 -10.98 -15.83
CA LEU A 122 13.89 -11.08 -14.65
C LEU A 122 13.75 -12.54 -14.22
N ASP A 123 14.08 -12.85 -12.98
CA ASP A 123 13.95 -14.16 -12.34
C ASP A 123 12.88 -14.07 -11.26
N VAL A 124 11.70 -14.68 -11.50
CA VAL A 124 10.53 -14.58 -10.61
C VAL A 124 10.43 -15.86 -9.77
N SER A 125 10.38 -15.69 -8.45
CA SER A 125 10.22 -16.78 -7.49
C SER A 125 9.08 -16.46 -6.53
N ASN A 126 8.13 -17.39 -6.39
CA ASN A 126 7.04 -17.30 -5.44
C ASN A 126 7.32 -18.14 -4.19
N TYR A 127 7.31 -17.50 -3.02
CA TYR A 127 7.44 -18.13 -1.70
C TYR A 127 6.17 -17.98 -0.85
N ASP A 128 5.08 -17.45 -1.42
CA ASP A 128 3.79 -17.38 -0.76
C ASP A 128 3.09 -18.74 -0.85
N THR A 129 3.06 -19.45 0.25
CA THR A 129 2.39 -20.76 0.39
C THR A 129 0.98 -20.61 1.00
N SER A 130 0.44 -19.40 1.06
CA SER A 130 -0.88 -19.17 1.60
C SER A 130 -1.95 -19.85 0.74
N LYS A 131 -2.98 -20.41 1.42
CA LYS A 131 -4.11 -21.03 0.74
C LYS A 131 -5.23 -20.04 0.40
N TYR A 132 -4.91 -18.76 0.33
CA TYR A 132 -5.91 -17.76 -0.01
C TYR A 132 -6.18 -17.78 -1.50
N THR A 133 -7.45 -17.82 -1.85
CA THR A 133 -7.87 -17.51 -3.21
C THR A 133 -7.69 -16.00 -3.41
N PRO A 134 -7.02 -15.55 -4.47
CA PRO A 134 -6.98 -14.14 -4.81
C PRO A 134 -8.42 -13.59 -4.91
N PRO A 135 -8.67 -12.35 -4.48
CA PRO A 135 -9.99 -11.77 -4.66
C PRO A 135 -10.38 -11.77 -6.13
N GLU A 136 -11.61 -12.14 -6.42
CA GLU A 136 -12.13 -12.05 -7.78
C GLU A 136 -11.94 -10.63 -8.30
N LEU A 137 -11.19 -10.52 -9.39
CA LEU A 137 -11.02 -9.28 -10.11
C LEU A 137 -12.06 -9.26 -11.21
N ASP A 138 -12.76 -8.15 -11.35
CA ASP A 138 -13.54 -7.90 -12.56
C ASP A 138 -12.55 -7.73 -13.72
N THR A 139 -12.26 -8.85 -14.40
CA THR A 139 -11.24 -8.96 -15.45
C THR A 139 -11.60 -8.21 -16.75
N LYS A 140 -12.72 -7.47 -16.77
CA LYS A 140 -13.16 -6.69 -17.94
C LYS A 140 -12.38 -5.39 -18.17
N GLY A 141 -11.28 -5.16 -17.46
CA GLY A 141 -10.49 -3.95 -17.59
C GLY A 141 -9.00 -4.20 -17.54
N CYS A 142 -8.23 -3.23 -18.04
CA CYS A 142 -6.78 -3.21 -17.86
C CYS A 142 -6.44 -2.76 -16.45
N PHE A 143 -5.44 -3.42 -15.84
CA PHE A 143 -4.94 -3.12 -14.51
C PHE A 143 -3.47 -2.72 -14.57
N GLU A 144 -3.05 -1.88 -13.63
CA GLU A 144 -1.63 -1.67 -13.35
C GLU A 144 -1.18 -2.68 -12.27
N LEU A 145 -0.31 -3.62 -12.64
CA LEU A 145 0.19 -4.64 -11.72
C LEU A 145 0.81 -4.08 -10.44
N PRO A 146 1.57 -2.96 -10.46
CA PRO A 146 2.09 -2.35 -9.23
C PRO A 146 1.02 -1.96 -8.22
N ASP A 147 -0.10 -1.43 -8.67
CA ASP A 147 -1.19 -1.01 -7.78
C ASP A 147 -1.92 -2.22 -7.19
N TYR A 148 -2.10 -3.27 -8.00
CA TYR A 148 -2.58 -4.56 -7.51
C TYR A 148 -1.64 -5.14 -6.44
N CYS A 149 -0.33 -5.19 -6.69
CA CYS A 149 0.65 -5.70 -5.73
C CYS A 149 0.64 -4.90 -4.41
N ARG A 150 0.52 -3.57 -4.47
CA ARG A 150 0.41 -2.72 -3.26
C ARG A 150 -0.85 -3.02 -2.48
N LEU A 151 -1.96 -3.21 -3.18
CA LEU A 151 -3.23 -3.57 -2.56
C LEU A 151 -3.15 -4.94 -1.87
N MET A 152 -2.60 -5.95 -2.55
CA MET A 152 -2.41 -7.29 -1.99
C MET A 152 -1.46 -7.26 -0.78
N ARG A 153 -0.44 -6.42 -0.84
CA ARG A 153 0.44 -6.23 0.29
C ARG A 153 -0.27 -5.63 1.50
N LYS A 154 -1.10 -4.60 1.30
CA LYS A 154 -1.86 -3.96 2.39
C LYS A 154 -2.87 -4.92 3.02
N SER A 155 -3.59 -5.66 2.21
CA SER A 155 -4.70 -6.50 2.66
C SER A 155 -4.24 -7.87 3.16
N PHE A 156 -3.25 -8.47 2.52
CA PHE A 156 -2.86 -9.87 2.71
C PHE A 156 -1.39 -10.05 3.11
N ARG A 157 -0.60 -8.96 3.20
CA ARG A 157 0.83 -8.95 3.55
C ARG A 157 1.70 -9.70 2.53
N VAL A 158 1.23 -9.83 1.29
CA VAL A 158 2.00 -10.41 0.19
C VAL A 158 2.83 -9.29 -0.45
N ALA A 159 4.14 -9.37 -0.33
CA ALA A 159 5.08 -8.36 -0.79
C ALA A 159 5.90 -8.87 -1.98
N VAL A 160 6.12 -8.00 -2.96
CA VAL A 160 7.04 -8.21 -4.08
C VAL A 160 8.35 -7.49 -3.76
N ARG A 161 9.45 -8.22 -3.76
CA ARG A 161 10.80 -7.71 -3.47
C ARG A 161 11.72 -7.92 -4.66
N PHE A 162 12.57 -6.94 -4.92
CA PHE A 162 13.56 -6.98 -5.98
C PHE A 162 14.97 -6.90 -5.41
N GLU A 163 15.87 -7.72 -5.95
CA GLU A 163 17.28 -7.77 -5.57
C GLU A 163 18.15 -7.84 -6.81
N ASP A 164 19.30 -7.17 -6.76
CA ASP A 164 20.34 -7.29 -7.77
C ASP A 164 21.14 -8.57 -7.55
N ALA A 165 20.99 -9.53 -8.43
CA ALA A 165 21.75 -10.79 -8.42
C ALA A 165 22.93 -10.78 -9.42
N GLY A 166 23.44 -9.59 -9.77
CA GLY A 166 24.58 -9.42 -10.67
C GLY A 166 24.16 -9.32 -12.13
N ASP A 167 23.91 -10.42 -12.79
CA ASP A 167 23.45 -10.50 -14.18
C ASP A 167 21.93 -10.59 -14.34
N ARG A 168 21.21 -10.76 -13.22
CA ARG A 168 19.75 -10.91 -13.17
C ARG A 168 19.12 -9.97 -12.14
N LEU A 169 17.87 -9.61 -12.40
CA LEU A 169 16.97 -8.97 -11.46
C LEU A 169 16.11 -10.08 -10.82
N ARG A 170 16.38 -10.38 -9.55
CA ARG A 170 15.57 -11.35 -8.83
C ARG A 170 14.33 -10.69 -8.26
N CYS A 171 13.18 -11.24 -8.58
CA CYS A 171 11.88 -10.88 -8.02
C CYS A 171 11.40 -11.99 -7.09
N SER A 172 11.23 -11.69 -5.82
CA SER A 172 10.74 -12.64 -4.81
C SER A 172 9.40 -12.19 -4.28
N ILE A 173 8.40 -13.06 -4.34
CA ILE A 173 7.07 -12.82 -3.81
C ILE A 173 6.95 -13.58 -2.50
N ILE A 174 6.74 -12.86 -1.41
CA ILE A 174 6.77 -13.41 -0.06
C ILE A 174 5.55 -12.95 0.74
N LYS A 175 5.06 -13.81 1.61
CA LYS A 175 4.10 -13.43 2.65
C LYS A 175 4.84 -13.24 3.97
N ALA A 176 4.88 -12.00 4.46
CA ALA A 176 5.51 -11.70 5.73
C ALA A 176 4.54 -11.98 6.90
N PRO A 177 4.92 -12.80 7.89
CA PRO A 177 4.12 -12.96 9.10
C PRO A 177 4.12 -11.65 9.89
N PRO A 178 3.02 -11.32 10.60
CA PRO A 178 2.99 -10.15 11.47
C PRO A 178 3.95 -10.34 12.64
N VAL A 179 4.83 -9.38 12.84
CA VAL A 179 5.69 -9.30 14.03
C VAL A 179 5.12 -8.23 14.95
N LYS A 180 4.83 -8.60 16.21
CA LYS A 180 4.35 -7.63 17.20
C LYS A 180 5.55 -6.93 17.84
N ARG A 181 5.49 -5.60 17.89
CA ARG A 181 6.51 -4.73 18.46
C ARG A 181 5.89 -3.80 19.49
N GLN A 182 6.62 -3.52 20.53
CA GLN A 182 6.30 -2.44 21.47
C GLN A 182 7.35 -1.35 21.34
N ILE A 183 6.92 -0.11 21.14
CA ILE A 183 7.78 1.04 20.91
C ILE A 183 7.46 2.10 21.95
N SER A 184 8.47 2.41 22.76
CA SER A 184 8.45 3.54 23.69
C SER A 184 9.33 4.65 23.14
N PHE A 185 8.96 5.89 23.39
CA PHE A 185 9.74 7.06 23.02
C PHE A 185 10.56 7.61 24.19
N ASP A 186 10.46 6.99 25.36
CA ASP A 186 11.20 7.35 26.56
C ASP A 186 12.52 6.58 26.70
N ASP A 187 12.78 5.59 25.83
CA ASP A 187 13.93 4.69 25.91
C ASP A 187 15.18 5.21 25.18
N GLY A 188 15.11 6.38 24.54
CA GLY A 188 16.19 7.01 23.78
C GLY A 188 16.47 6.41 22.40
N HIS A 189 15.85 5.28 22.05
CA HIS A 189 15.99 4.62 20.73
C HIS A 189 15.09 5.21 19.67
N SER A 190 13.97 5.77 20.07
CA SER A 190 12.97 6.33 19.16
C SER A 190 12.63 7.78 19.53
N GLN A 191 12.34 8.60 18.54
CA GLN A 191 11.97 10.01 18.71
C GLN A 191 10.79 10.36 17.82
N ILE A 192 9.72 10.86 18.44
CA ILE A 192 8.53 11.35 17.73
C ILE A 192 8.92 12.59 16.92
N GLN A 193 8.48 12.62 15.66
CA GLN A 193 8.53 13.81 14.82
C GLN A 193 7.17 14.50 14.74
N SER A 194 6.11 13.73 14.49
CA SER A 194 4.73 14.24 14.48
C SER A 194 3.77 13.15 14.90
N VAL A 195 2.67 13.57 15.50
CA VAL A 195 1.52 12.74 15.81
C VAL A 195 0.29 13.43 15.27
N ASP A 196 -0.39 12.79 14.35
CA ASP A 196 -1.66 13.26 13.80
C ASP A 196 -2.77 12.35 14.32
N TYR A 197 -3.68 12.94 15.08
CA TYR A 197 -4.93 12.29 15.47
C TYR A 197 -6.04 12.81 14.57
N SER A 198 -6.56 12.01 13.67
CA SER A 198 -7.86 12.31 13.10
C SER A 198 -8.93 11.72 14.02
N ALA A 199 -9.83 12.56 14.50
CA ALA A 199 -10.98 12.12 15.28
C ALA A 199 -11.75 11.03 14.51
N ALA A 200 -12.39 10.11 15.24
CA ALA A 200 -13.32 9.17 14.65
C ALA A 200 -14.29 9.94 13.75
N GLY A 201 -14.36 9.60 12.47
CA GLY A 201 -15.16 10.35 11.52
C GLY A 201 -16.63 10.35 11.93
N VAL A 202 -17.19 9.19 12.29
CA VAL A 202 -18.60 9.02 12.62
C VAL A 202 -18.74 8.22 13.92
N ALA A 203 -19.50 8.77 14.88
CA ALA A 203 -19.84 8.10 16.12
C ALA A 203 -21.32 7.71 16.21
N LYS A 204 -22.15 8.19 15.27
CA LYS A 204 -23.59 7.91 15.20
C LYS A 204 -24.02 7.83 13.74
N ILE A 205 -24.72 6.78 13.37
CA ILE A 205 -25.31 6.58 12.05
C ILE A 205 -26.83 6.48 12.18
N THR A 206 -27.53 7.19 11.32
CA THR A 206 -28.97 6.95 11.07
C THR A 206 -29.08 6.24 9.72
N ALA A 207 -29.55 5.02 9.72
CA ALA A 207 -29.86 4.27 8.52
C ALA A 207 -31.32 4.48 8.12
N LEU A 208 -31.54 4.78 6.86
CA LEU A 208 -32.86 4.90 6.23
C LEU A 208 -32.98 3.79 5.19
N GLN A 209 -34.00 2.95 5.31
CA GLN A 209 -34.34 1.89 4.40
C GLN A 209 -35.78 2.05 3.95
N ASP A 210 -35.99 2.11 2.65
CA ASP A 210 -37.33 2.13 2.06
C ASP A 210 -37.71 0.66 1.76
N VAL A 211 -38.64 0.10 2.53
CA VAL A 211 -39.07 -1.31 2.43
C VAL A 211 -40.37 -1.38 1.65
N ASP A 212 -40.45 -2.26 0.65
CA ASP A 212 -41.68 -2.51 -0.09
C ASP A 212 -42.73 -3.12 0.86
N THR A 213 -43.90 -2.48 0.96
CA THR A 213 -45.02 -2.98 1.76
C THR A 213 -45.76 -4.14 1.11
N GLY A 214 -45.48 -4.45 -0.15
CA GLY A 214 -46.25 -5.40 -0.96
C GLY A 214 -47.57 -4.84 -1.42
N GLU A 215 -47.88 -3.57 -1.15
CA GLU A 215 -49.07 -2.87 -1.63
C GLU A 215 -48.74 -1.98 -2.82
N VAL A 216 -49.73 -1.71 -3.63
CA VAL A 216 -49.61 -0.78 -4.79
C VAL A 216 -50.57 0.39 -4.63
N ASP A 217 -50.16 1.56 -5.09
CA ASP A 217 -51.03 2.74 -5.14
C ASP A 217 -52.08 2.63 -6.25
N ALA A 218 -52.95 3.64 -6.35
CA ALA A 218 -54.01 3.68 -7.36
C ALA A 218 -53.49 3.70 -8.83
N ASP A 219 -52.22 4.06 -9.02
CA ASP A 219 -51.54 4.12 -10.29
C ASP A 219 -50.70 2.86 -10.58
N GLY A 220 -50.69 1.88 -9.65
CA GLY A 220 -50.00 0.60 -9.79
C GLY A 220 -48.51 0.64 -9.36
N ASN A 221 -48.03 1.71 -8.70
CA ASN A 221 -46.66 1.77 -8.20
C ASN A 221 -46.58 1.12 -6.82
N ALA A 222 -45.45 0.46 -6.51
CA ALA A 222 -45.20 -0.12 -5.21
C ALA A 222 -45.18 0.97 -4.10
N ILE A 223 -45.90 0.70 -3.01
CA ILE A 223 -45.90 1.55 -1.83
C ILE A 223 -44.72 1.12 -0.93
N THR A 224 -43.80 2.05 -0.67
CA THR A 224 -42.68 1.81 0.23
C THR A 224 -42.86 2.53 1.57
N GLU A 225 -42.47 1.88 2.64
CA GLU A 225 -42.43 2.47 3.98
C GLU A 225 -40.97 2.73 4.40
N ARG A 226 -40.69 3.96 4.86
CA ARG A 226 -39.35 4.34 5.28
C ARG A 226 -39.08 3.94 6.71
N HIS A 227 -38.24 2.93 6.88
CA HIS A 227 -37.73 2.51 8.16
C HIS A 227 -36.49 3.34 8.55
N ARG A 228 -36.46 3.80 9.80
CA ARG A 228 -35.35 4.58 10.36
C ARG A 228 -34.80 3.89 11.58
N THR A 229 -33.52 3.52 11.54
CA THR A 229 -32.79 2.98 12.67
C THR A 229 -31.61 3.87 13.03
N THR A 230 -31.24 3.91 14.31
CA THR A 230 -30.10 4.72 14.76
C THR A 230 -29.11 3.80 15.48
N TRP A 231 -27.83 3.97 15.13
CA TRP A 231 -26.75 3.15 15.61
C TRP A 231 -25.64 4.01 16.22
N TYR A 232 -24.97 3.48 17.21
CA TYR A 232 -23.92 4.18 17.94
C TYR A 232 -22.64 3.33 17.98
N LEU A 233 -21.49 4.00 17.87
CA LEU A 233 -20.18 3.41 18.07
C LEU A 233 -19.75 3.64 19.51
N ALA A 234 -19.36 2.58 20.20
CA ALA A 234 -18.78 2.66 21.55
C ALA A 234 -17.26 2.87 21.47
N GLU A 235 -16.64 3.30 22.58
CA GLU A 235 -15.17 3.49 22.65
C GLU A 235 -14.38 2.19 22.41
N ASP A 236 -14.94 1.04 22.71
CA ASP A 236 -14.33 -0.27 22.48
C ASP A 236 -14.49 -0.77 21.02
N GLY A 237 -15.15 0.02 20.17
CA GLY A 237 -15.41 -0.31 18.77
C GLY A 237 -16.66 -1.16 18.54
N SER A 238 -17.43 -1.49 19.58
CA SER A 238 -18.71 -2.19 19.42
C SER A 238 -19.79 -1.27 18.85
N VAL A 239 -20.71 -1.83 18.07
CA VAL A 239 -21.81 -1.11 17.40
C VAL A 239 -23.13 -1.58 18.02
N SER A 240 -24.01 -0.64 18.35
CA SER A 240 -25.30 -0.92 18.99
C SER A 240 -26.37 0.11 18.62
N GLN A 241 -27.62 -0.33 18.56
CA GLN A 241 -28.77 0.61 18.47
C GLN A 241 -29.08 1.30 19.82
N SER A 242 -28.61 0.75 20.91
CA SER A 242 -28.74 1.37 22.25
C SER A 242 -27.57 2.34 22.46
N ILE A 243 -27.81 3.45 23.14
CA ILE A 243 -26.77 4.42 23.49
C ILE A 243 -25.79 3.74 24.47
N PRO A 244 -24.51 3.52 24.09
CA PRO A 244 -23.54 2.89 24.96
C PRO A 244 -23.15 3.82 26.12
N ALA A 245 -22.77 3.24 27.25
CA ALA A 245 -22.34 3.99 28.46
C ALA A 245 -21.08 4.83 28.16
N ARG A 246 -20.19 4.31 27.29
CA ARG A 246 -19.03 5.03 26.76
C ARG A 246 -19.15 5.08 25.24
N ARG A 247 -19.51 6.23 24.73
CA ARG A 247 -19.72 6.48 23.30
C ARG A 247 -18.45 7.06 22.69
N ALA A 248 -18.05 6.54 21.53
CA ALA A 248 -16.99 7.15 20.75
C ALA A 248 -17.34 8.62 20.41
N GLN A 249 -16.32 9.47 20.37
CA GLN A 249 -16.49 10.84 19.90
C GLN A 249 -16.42 10.89 18.38
N GLY A 250 -17.28 11.69 17.76
CA GLY A 250 -17.31 11.80 16.29
C GLY A 250 -18.57 12.50 15.81
N SER A 251 -18.67 12.62 14.50
CA SER A 251 -19.83 13.22 13.83
C SER A 251 -21.02 12.28 13.76
N TRP A 252 -22.11 12.79 13.29
CA TRP A 252 -23.32 12.05 12.96
C TRP A 252 -23.52 12.06 11.45
N THR A 253 -23.83 10.93 10.86
CA THR A 253 -24.18 10.80 9.44
C THR A 253 -25.47 10.03 9.23
N THR A 254 -26.03 10.15 8.01
CA THR A 254 -27.19 9.40 7.57
C THR A 254 -26.80 8.60 6.32
N ILE A 255 -27.18 7.33 6.27
CA ILE A 255 -26.98 6.47 5.11
C ILE A 255 -28.32 5.96 4.59
N SER A 256 -28.41 5.76 3.28
CA SER A 256 -29.52 5.03 2.66
C SER A 256 -29.10 3.59 2.43
N VAL A 257 -29.97 2.66 2.79
CA VAL A 257 -29.77 1.22 2.65
C VAL A 257 -30.79 0.69 1.67
N GLY A 258 -30.38 -0.17 0.74
CA GLY A 258 -31.29 -0.79 -0.22
C GLY A 258 -32.25 -1.78 0.45
N ASP A 259 -33.39 -2.08 -0.20
CA ASP A 259 -34.43 -2.98 0.33
C ASP A 259 -33.89 -4.36 0.69
N ASP A 260 -33.02 -4.91 -0.14
CA ASP A 260 -32.43 -6.26 0.04
C ASP A 260 -31.15 -6.28 0.89
N ASP A 261 -30.68 -5.12 1.33
CA ASP A 261 -29.42 -5.01 2.10
C ASP A 261 -29.67 -5.19 3.60
N ASP A 262 -28.74 -5.90 4.28
CA ASP A 262 -28.75 -5.96 5.73
C ASP A 262 -28.25 -4.65 6.33
N VAL A 263 -29.16 -3.96 7.06
CA VAL A 263 -28.89 -2.65 7.66
C VAL A 263 -27.71 -2.69 8.62
N GLU A 264 -27.60 -3.72 9.45
CA GLU A 264 -26.53 -3.84 10.44
C GLU A 264 -25.16 -3.96 9.75
N THR A 265 -25.06 -4.80 8.74
CA THR A 265 -23.84 -4.96 7.94
C THR A 265 -23.40 -3.65 7.30
N LYS A 266 -24.34 -2.90 6.67
CA LYS A 266 -24.03 -1.61 6.04
C LYS A 266 -23.58 -0.56 7.05
N VAL A 267 -24.20 -0.53 8.22
CA VAL A 267 -23.82 0.37 9.32
C VAL A 267 -22.42 0.03 9.85
N ILE A 268 -22.11 -1.26 10.06
CA ILE A 268 -20.77 -1.69 10.49
C ILE A 268 -19.71 -1.32 9.44
N GLU A 269 -19.99 -1.52 8.16
CA GLU A 269 -19.12 -1.11 7.07
C GLU A 269 -18.85 0.41 7.09
N GLU A 270 -19.89 1.22 7.31
CA GLU A 270 -19.74 2.68 7.34
C GLU A 270 -18.96 3.15 8.58
N PHE A 271 -19.21 2.59 9.77
CA PHE A 271 -18.38 2.85 10.94
C PHE A 271 -16.93 2.41 10.71
N ALA A 272 -16.69 1.30 10.00
CA ALA A 272 -15.35 0.82 9.67
C ALA A 272 -14.60 1.78 8.74
N LYS A 273 -15.30 2.47 7.82
CA LYS A 273 -14.71 3.51 6.96
C LYS A 273 -14.28 4.75 7.72
N SER A 274 -14.95 5.03 8.84
CA SER A 274 -14.80 6.27 9.60
C SER A 274 -13.98 6.12 10.88
N LYS A 275 -13.22 5.04 11.03
CA LYS A 275 -12.35 4.84 12.19
C LYS A 275 -11.32 5.97 12.31
N SER A 276 -11.06 6.38 13.56
CA SER A 276 -9.97 7.30 13.88
C SER A 276 -8.66 6.74 13.32
N SER A 277 -7.98 7.53 12.51
CA SER A 277 -6.66 7.16 12.02
C SER A 277 -5.60 7.89 12.84
N HIS A 278 -4.65 7.13 13.36
CA HIS A 278 -3.45 7.70 13.96
C HIS A 278 -2.34 7.67 12.92
N LYS A 279 -1.77 8.83 12.62
CA LYS A 279 -0.53 8.89 11.86
C LYS A 279 0.58 9.31 12.80
N LEU A 280 1.55 8.46 12.95
CA LEU A 280 2.73 8.73 13.75
C LEU A 280 3.95 8.71 12.83
N GLU A 281 4.71 9.79 12.84
CA GLU A 281 6.00 9.90 12.18
C GLU A 281 7.10 9.95 13.23
N PHE A 282 8.13 9.12 13.08
CA PHE A 282 9.19 9.03 14.07
C PHE A 282 10.52 8.54 13.49
N TRP A 283 11.59 8.84 14.20
CA TRP A 283 12.93 8.30 13.96
C TRP A 283 13.23 7.18 14.96
N SER A 284 13.89 6.13 14.50
CA SER A 284 14.37 5.06 15.38
C SER A 284 15.66 4.44 14.84
N ASP A 285 16.54 4.04 15.74
CA ASP A 285 17.71 3.22 15.43
C ASP A 285 17.38 1.72 15.33
N ARG A 286 16.17 1.33 15.74
CA ARG A 286 15.65 -0.03 15.62
C ARG A 286 15.30 -0.33 14.17
N ASP A 287 15.63 -1.53 13.71
CA ASP A 287 15.28 -2.01 12.38
C ASP A 287 13.88 -2.64 12.39
N LEU A 288 12.87 -1.82 12.12
CA LEU A 288 11.46 -2.24 12.00
C LEU A 288 11.14 -2.56 10.55
N ALA A 289 10.32 -3.57 10.33
CA ALA A 289 9.83 -3.91 9.00
C ALA A 289 8.48 -3.24 8.72
N VAL A 290 8.22 -2.88 7.46
CA VAL A 290 6.88 -2.48 7.02
C VAL A 290 5.94 -3.67 7.21
N HIS A 291 4.78 -3.42 7.81
CA HIS A 291 3.79 -4.36 8.35
C HIS A 291 4.11 -4.96 9.74
N ASP A 292 5.16 -4.55 10.43
CA ASP A 292 5.25 -4.88 11.86
C ASP A 292 4.05 -4.25 12.57
N ASP A 293 3.33 -5.04 13.38
CA ASP A 293 2.25 -4.57 14.23
C ASP A 293 2.86 -3.93 15.47
N CYS A 294 2.62 -2.65 15.65
CA CYS A 294 3.26 -1.87 16.70
C CYS A 294 2.24 -1.37 17.73
N THR A 295 2.60 -1.52 19.00
CA THR A 295 1.96 -0.80 20.09
C THR A 295 2.91 0.33 20.50
N PHE A 296 2.45 1.57 20.33
CA PHE A 296 3.19 2.77 20.67
C PHE A 296 2.72 3.33 22.00
N LEU A 297 3.64 3.65 22.90
CA LEU A 297 3.36 4.44 24.09
C LEU A 297 3.68 5.91 23.76
N VAL A 298 2.65 6.73 23.60
CA VAL A 298 2.74 8.14 23.21
C VAL A 298 1.98 8.98 24.23
N TYR A 299 2.67 9.88 24.92
CA TYR A 299 2.06 10.77 25.92
C TYR A 299 1.19 10.08 26.97
N GLY A 300 1.55 8.84 27.34
CA GLY A 300 0.80 8.04 28.31
C GLY A 300 -0.37 7.23 27.71
N GLU A 301 -0.61 7.33 26.42
CA GLU A 301 -1.60 6.55 25.69
C GLU A 301 -0.99 5.41 24.90
N LEU A 302 -1.70 4.27 24.83
CA LEU A 302 -1.31 3.12 24.02
C LEU A 302 -2.04 3.19 22.67
N LEU A 303 -1.27 3.40 21.60
CA LEU A 303 -1.77 3.43 20.24
C LEU A 303 -1.37 2.13 19.53
N GLN A 304 -2.33 1.46 18.90
CA GLN A 304 -2.06 0.28 18.08
C GLN A 304 -2.08 0.67 16.60
N SER A 305 -1.01 0.37 15.89
CA SER A 305 -0.87 0.61 14.47
C SER A 305 0.18 -0.31 13.87
N TYR A 306 0.51 -0.12 12.61
CA TYR A 306 1.58 -0.86 11.94
C TYR A 306 2.51 0.10 11.19
N ILE A 307 3.73 -0.36 10.92
CA ILE A 307 4.68 0.41 10.11
C ILE A 307 4.23 0.40 8.65
N SER A 308 3.99 1.59 8.10
CA SER A 308 3.56 1.77 6.71
C SER A 308 4.68 2.24 5.78
N TYR A 309 5.73 2.82 6.34
CA TYR A 309 6.82 3.42 5.59
C TYR A 309 8.13 3.37 6.34
N LYS A 310 9.23 3.16 5.61
CA LYS A 310 10.60 3.16 6.12
C LYS A 310 11.53 3.87 5.14
N ARG A 311 12.29 4.85 5.63
CA ARG A 311 13.29 5.61 4.86
C ARG A 311 14.62 5.68 5.58
N LYS A 312 15.71 5.73 4.81
CA LYS A 312 17.05 5.98 5.30
C LYS A 312 17.70 7.12 4.53
N ALA A 313 18.29 8.08 5.23
CA ALA A 313 19.15 9.11 4.64
C ALA A 313 20.61 8.79 4.94
N SER A 314 21.52 9.15 4.02
CA SER A 314 22.98 8.93 4.22
C SER A 314 23.56 9.76 5.37
N THR A 315 22.90 10.85 5.71
CA THR A 315 23.30 11.76 6.80
C THR A 315 22.79 11.33 8.18
N ASP A 316 21.92 10.32 8.23
CA ASP A 316 21.29 9.89 9.47
C ASP A 316 21.63 8.44 9.81
N LYS A 317 21.90 8.19 11.09
CA LYS A 317 22.12 6.84 11.60
C LYS A 317 20.80 6.12 11.88
N ARG A 318 19.70 6.85 12.02
CA ARG A 318 18.36 6.34 12.32
C ARG A 318 17.56 6.15 11.03
N PHE A 319 16.58 5.28 11.12
CA PHE A 319 15.54 5.18 10.11
C PHE A 319 14.39 6.12 10.46
N TYR A 320 13.79 6.70 9.43
CA TYR A 320 12.52 7.41 9.53
C TYR A 320 11.37 6.49 9.19
N TYR A 321 10.36 6.50 10.04
CA TYR A 321 9.18 5.65 9.92
C TYR A 321 7.90 6.47 9.89
N LYS A 322 6.91 5.95 9.17
CA LYS A 322 5.51 6.35 9.33
C LYS A 322 4.71 5.13 9.77
N SER A 323 3.78 5.36 10.68
CA SER A 323 2.72 4.41 11.00
C SER A 323 1.38 5.05 10.73
N GLY A 324 0.35 4.26 10.56
CA GLY A 324 -1.00 4.76 10.38
C GLY A 324 -1.93 3.67 9.87
N GLU A 325 -3.21 3.85 10.09
CA GLU A 325 -4.22 3.05 9.46
C GLU A 325 -4.36 3.46 8.00
N LEU A 326 -3.97 2.57 7.11
CA LEU A 326 -4.39 2.61 5.72
C LEU A 326 -5.69 1.78 5.63
N ALA A 327 -6.72 2.27 6.32
CA ALA A 327 -8.03 1.63 6.35
C ALA A 327 -8.71 1.82 4.99
N THR A 328 -8.45 0.89 4.09
CA THR A 328 -9.31 0.65 2.93
C THR A 328 -9.38 -0.84 2.70
N THR A 329 -10.58 -1.37 2.65
CA THR A 329 -10.77 -2.77 2.27
C THR A 329 -10.32 -2.99 0.84
N ALA A 330 -9.81 -4.18 0.52
CA ALA A 330 -9.37 -4.54 -0.82
C ALA A 330 -10.44 -4.25 -1.88
N THR A 331 -11.70 -4.50 -1.53
CA THR A 331 -12.87 -4.31 -2.39
C THR A 331 -13.13 -2.84 -2.76
N GLU A 332 -12.89 -1.90 -1.84
CA GLU A 332 -13.13 -0.46 -2.09
C GLU A 332 -12.09 0.13 -3.03
N LYS A 333 -10.84 -0.31 -2.93
CA LYS A 333 -9.79 0.17 -3.84
C LYS A 333 -9.87 -0.44 -5.24
N LEU A 334 -10.30 -1.70 -5.36
CA LEU A 334 -10.54 -2.31 -6.67
C LEU A 334 -11.64 -1.59 -7.45
N ARG A 335 -12.67 -1.07 -6.77
CA ARG A 335 -13.68 -0.19 -7.39
C ARG A 335 -13.14 1.17 -7.81
N GLY A 336 -12.11 1.70 -7.15
CA GLY A 336 -11.46 2.98 -7.46
C GLY A 336 -10.41 2.91 -8.58
N VAL A 337 -9.92 1.72 -8.92
CA VAL A 337 -8.94 1.49 -10.02
C VAL A 337 -9.64 1.44 -11.40
N LYS A 338 -10.96 1.35 -11.43
CA LYS A 338 -11.74 1.54 -12.67
C LYS A 338 -11.78 3.03 -13.04
N LYS A 339 -10.78 3.50 -13.79
CA LYS A 339 -10.88 4.75 -14.55
C LYS A 339 -10.52 4.51 -15.99
#